data_8faa7d954bf6d9e503389d4a7e2cb3b1
#
_entry.id   8faa7d954bf6d9e503389d4a7e2cb3b1
#
_cell.length_a   1.000
_cell.length_b   1.000
_cell.length_c   1.000
_cell.angle_alpha   90.00
_cell.angle_beta   90.00
_cell.angle_gamma   90.00
#
_symmetry.space_group_name_H-M   'P 1'
#
loop_
_entity.id
_entity.type
_entity.pdbx_description
1 polymer ?
#
loop_
_entity_poly.entity_id
_entity_poly.type
_entity_poly.pdbx_seq_one_letter_code
_entity_poly.pdbx_strand_id
1 'polypeptide(L)'
;MAEVFIEKEAGKTSDIDQELESLLQKQSTRVKVIGCGGGGNNSVSRMKEIGIKGCEIIAINTDAQDLLYSNADAKILIGRELTHGLGAGSNPKIGEQAAKESEQEIRKKIGESDLVFITCGLGGGTGTGSAPVVADIAKRVGALTIGVVTLPFTVEGQKRIENSQYGLERMSEIVDTLIVIPNDKLLEIAPDLPMHTAFKVADEILTNSVKGITELITKAGLVNLDFADIKAVMSNGGVSLIGIGESDSPERARDAVEKAIHNPMLDVDITNAKGVLVNIIGGPDMSLDEYKTVMEVIGEKVAPDAKIISGAQISADMDKSIKVLVIVTGVKSSQILGWSTDFPSDPKGELERELGIDFVSEK
;
A
#
# COMPACT_ATOMS: atom_id res chain seq x y z
N MET A 1 -17.52 27.06 -24.38
CA MET A 1 -16.98 28.07 -23.44
C MET A 1 -16.21 27.26 -22.41
N ALA A 2 -14.98 27.36 -22.28
CA ALA A 2 -13.87 28.10 -22.82
C ALA A 2 -12.67 27.64 -22.01
N GLU A 3 -11.72 27.20 -22.69
CA GLU A 3 -10.30 27.38 -22.43
C GLU A 3 -9.99 28.20 -21.16
N VAL A 4 -9.62 27.50 -20.09
CA VAL A 4 -8.77 28.05 -19.05
C VAL A 4 -7.54 27.14 -18.93
N PHE A 5 -6.87 26.91 -20.06
CA PHE A 5 -5.44 26.68 -20.06
C PHE A 5 -4.81 28.04 -20.32
N ILE A 6 -4.43 28.71 -19.23
CA ILE A 6 -3.52 29.84 -19.34
C ILE A 6 -2.20 29.26 -19.83
N GLU A 7 -1.95 29.31 -21.15
CA GLU A 7 -0.60 29.30 -21.68
C GLU A 7 0.12 30.48 -21.00
N LYS A 8 1.01 30.13 -20.05
CA LYS A 8 1.97 31.11 -19.54
C LYS A 8 2.84 31.53 -20.73
N GLU A 9 2.54 32.67 -21.33
CA GLU A 9 3.51 33.37 -22.16
C GLU A 9 4.82 33.51 -21.38
N ALA A 10 5.91 33.18 -22.02
CA ALA A 10 7.26 33.31 -21.51
C ALA A 10 7.62 34.81 -21.30
N GLY A 11 7.11 35.40 -20.24
CA GLY A 11 7.33 36.78 -19.87
C GLY A 11 7.42 36.88 -18.36
N LYS A 12 8.65 37.13 -17.87
CA LYS A 12 9.08 37.59 -16.53
C LYS A 12 8.13 37.14 -15.40
N THR A 13 8.44 36.03 -14.77
CA THR A 13 7.87 35.66 -13.45
C THR A 13 7.95 36.88 -12.55
N SER A 14 6.82 37.36 -12.04
CA SER A 14 6.83 38.49 -11.09
C SER A 14 7.51 38.04 -9.80
N ASP A 15 8.11 38.96 -9.05
CA ASP A 15 8.71 38.65 -7.74
C ASP A 15 7.71 37.92 -6.82
N ILE A 16 6.41 38.22 -6.97
CA ILE A 16 5.31 37.55 -6.27
C ILE A 16 5.16 36.08 -6.73
N ASP A 17 5.28 35.78 -8.03
CA ASP A 17 5.19 34.40 -8.53
C ASP A 17 6.35 33.56 -8.00
N GLN A 18 7.56 34.14 -7.93
CA GLN A 18 8.74 33.45 -7.35
C GLN A 18 8.57 33.22 -5.84
N GLU A 19 8.00 34.18 -5.12
CA GLU A 19 7.68 34.05 -3.71
C GLU A 19 6.60 32.98 -3.49
N LEU A 20 5.54 32.97 -4.29
CA LEU A 20 4.49 31.94 -4.26
C LEU A 20 5.04 30.57 -4.63
N GLU A 21 5.88 30.45 -5.65
CA GLU A 21 6.56 29.18 -6.00
C GLU A 21 7.46 28.69 -4.85
N SER A 22 8.18 29.59 -4.19
CA SER A 22 9.01 29.24 -3.05
C SER A 22 8.19 28.82 -1.83
N LEU A 23 7.04 29.44 -1.61
CA LEU A 23 6.09 29.08 -0.56
C LEU A 23 5.42 27.71 -0.87
N LEU A 24 5.00 27.47 -2.11
CA LEU A 24 4.45 26.20 -2.55
C LEU A 24 5.45 25.06 -2.41
N GLN A 25 6.73 25.29 -2.75
CA GLN A 25 7.79 24.28 -2.54
C GLN A 25 8.05 24.00 -1.05
N LYS A 26 7.94 25.02 -0.18
CA LYS A 26 8.07 24.85 1.27
C LYS A 26 6.86 24.19 1.93
N GLN A 27 5.67 24.35 1.34
CA GLN A 27 4.42 23.79 1.84
C GLN A 27 4.02 22.48 1.17
N SER A 28 4.81 21.98 0.18
CA SER A 28 4.55 20.70 -0.43
C SER A 28 4.68 19.57 0.60
N THR A 29 3.68 18.71 0.65
CA THR A 29 3.69 17.51 1.51
C THR A 29 4.92 16.65 1.19
N ARG A 30 5.73 16.38 2.20
CA ARG A 30 6.96 15.59 2.07
C ARG A 30 6.61 14.11 2.19
N VAL A 31 6.51 13.45 1.03
CA VAL A 31 6.16 12.04 0.93
C VAL A 31 7.41 11.19 0.73
N LYS A 32 7.55 10.12 1.50
CA LYS A 32 8.58 9.10 1.31
C LYS A 32 7.99 7.72 1.13
N VAL A 33 8.62 6.92 0.28
CA VAL A 33 8.28 5.52 0.06
C VAL A 33 9.49 4.68 0.40
N ILE A 34 9.33 3.79 1.36
CA ILE A 34 10.43 2.97 1.89
C ILE A 34 10.15 1.50 1.60
N GLY A 35 10.99 0.89 0.78
CA GLY A 35 10.96 -0.54 0.49
C GLY A 35 11.86 -1.31 1.45
N CYS A 36 11.32 -2.28 2.18
CA CYS A 36 12.03 -3.09 3.16
C CYS A 36 12.23 -4.52 2.66
N GLY A 37 13.48 -4.97 2.57
CA GLY A 37 13.88 -6.29 2.10
C GLY A 37 13.67 -6.50 0.60
N GLY A 38 13.97 -7.68 0.08
CA GLY A 38 13.95 -7.96 -1.36
C GLY A 38 12.62 -7.65 -2.04
N GLY A 39 11.49 -8.13 -1.49
CA GLY A 39 10.16 -7.82 -2.03
C GLY A 39 9.86 -6.31 -2.04
N GLY A 40 10.12 -5.61 -0.93
CA GLY A 40 9.95 -4.16 -0.86
C GLY A 40 10.87 -3.41 -1.83
N ASN A 41 12.10 -3.86 -1.99
CA ASN A 41 13.06 -3.26 -2.94
C ASN A 41 12.65 -3.45 -4.39
N ASN A 42 12.07 -4.60 -4.76
CA ASN A 42 11.51 -4.83 -6.08
C ASN A 42 10.35 -3.86 -6.35
N SER A 43 9.44 -3.72 -5.40
CA SER A 43 8.29 -2.83 -5.52
C SER A 43 8.72 -1.37 -5.67
N VAL A 44 9.67 -0.87 -4.86
CA VAL A 44 10.14 0.52 -4.99
C VAL A 44 10.95 0.74 -6.27
N SER A 45 11.70 -0.26 -6.73
CA SER A 45 12.39 -0.21 -8.02
C SER A 45 11.39 -0.08 -9.18
N ARG A 46 10.30 -0.83 -9.10
CA ARG A 46 9.20 -0.74 -10.08
C ARG A 46 8.52 0.63 -10.05
N MET A 47 8.27 1.19 -8.85
CA MET A 47 7.74 2.55 -8.70
C MET A 47 8.62 3.60 -9.38
N LYS A 48 9.95 3.44 -9.25
CA LYS A 48 10.91 4.33 -9.89
C LYS A 48 10.92 4.20 -11.42
N GLU A 49 10.80 2.98 -11.94
CA GLU A 49 10.69 2.71 -13.38
C GLU A 49 9.44 3.33 -14.01
N ILE A 50 8.30 3.24 -13.32
CA ILE A 50 7.02 3.84 -13.76
C ILE A 50 7.07 5.38 -13.64
N GLY A 51 8.06 5.92 -12.89
CA GLY A 51 8.26 7.36 -12.77
C GLY A 51 7.27 8.03 -11.82
N ILE A 52 6.97 7.42 -10.68
CA ILE A 52 6.19 8.07 -9.62
C ILE A 52 6.90 9.38 -9.22
N LYS A 53 6.15 10.48 -9.20
CA LYS A 53 6.64 11.81 -8.85
C LYS A 53 6.08 12.26 -7.51
N GLY A 54 6.75 13.23 -6.88
CA GLY A 54 6.29 13.85 -5.63
C GLY A 54 6.65 13.08 -4.37
N CYS A 55 7.48 12.05 -4.46
CA CYS A 55 8.00 11.32 -3.31
C CYS A 55 9.49 10.97 -3.46
N GLU A 56 10.18 10.82 -2.34
CA GLU A 56 11.54 10.24 -2.30
C GLU A 56 11.44 8.73 -2.05
N ILE A 57 12.10 7.94 -2.89
CA ILE A 57 12.08 6.48 -2.84
C ILE A 57 13.34 5.97 -2.15
N ILE A 58 13.18 5.17 -1.10
CA ILE A 58 14.27 4.64 -0.26
C ILE A 58 14.20 3.11 -0.25
N ALA A 59 15.32 2.45 -0.57
CA ALA A 59 15.45 1.00 -0.45
C ALA A 59 16.25 0.65 0.81
N ILE A 60 15.75 -0.31 1.60
CA ILE A 60 16.38 -0.80 2.83
C ILE A 60 16.54 -2.32 2.75
N ASN A 61 17.74 -2.83 2.96
CA ASN A 61 17.99 -4.27 2.96
C ASN A 61 19.16 -4.66 3.86
N THR A 62 19.19 -5.93 4.28
CA THR A 62 20.35 -6.61 4.90
C THR A 62 21.23 -7.29 3.86
N ASP A 63 20.76 -7.44 2.62
CA ASP A 63 21.48 -8.03 1.50
C ASP A 63 22.10 -6.93 0.65
N ALA A 64 23.44 -6.87 0.63
CA ALA A 64 24.18 -5.84 -0.08
C ALA A 64 24.08 -5.98 -1.61
N GLN A 65 23.98 -7.21 -2.11
CA GLN A 65 23.89 -7.48 -3.54
C GLN A 65 22.54 -7.05 -4.08
N ASP A 66 21.45 -7.45 -3.42
CA ASP A 66 20.10 -7.08 -3.79
C ASP A 66 19.91 -5.54 -3.71
N LEU A 67 20.43 -4.93 -2.65
CA LEU A 67 20.38 -3.48 -2.48
C LEU A 67 21.17 -2.72 -3.56
N LEU A 68 22.28 -3.27 -4.02
CA LEU A 68 23.10 -2.67 -5.10
C LEU A 68 22.30 -2.55 -6.39
N TYR A 69 21.54 -3.57 -6.76
CA TYR A 69 20.74 -3.61 -7.99
C TYR A 69 19.37 -2.92 -7.86
N SER A 70 18.92 -2.61 -6.66
CA SER A 70 17.66 -1.90 -6.45
C SER A 70 17.73 -0.48 -7.03
N ASN A 71 16.66 -0.02 -7.68
CA ASN A 71 16.54 1.33 -8.22
C ASN A 71 15.77 2.22 -7.22
N ALA A 72 16.48 3.12 -6.54
CA ALA A 72 15.91 4.03 -5.54
C ALA A 72 16.72 5.32 -5.45
N ASP A 73 16.12 6.40 -4.90
CA ASP A 73 16.80 7.69 -4.68
C ASP A 73 17.82 7.59 -3.55
N ALA A 74 17.55 6.75 -2.56
CA ALA A 74 18.49 6.45 -1.47
C ALA A 74 18.46 4.97 -1.12
N LYS A 75 19.58 4.46 -0.62
CA LYS A 75 19.75 3.06 -0.23
C LYS A 75 20.36 2.99 1.15
N ILE A 76 19.85 2.10 2.00
CA ILE A 76 20.36 1.87 3.36
C ILE A 76 20.62 0.38 3.54
N LEU A 77 21.89 0.02 3.73
CA LEU A 77 22.27 -1.33 4.13
C LEU A 77 22.20 -1.41 5.65
N ILE A 78 21.19 -2.12 6.16
CA ILE A 78 20.96 -2.29 7.59
C ILE A 78 21.65 -3.54 8.14
N GLY A 79 22.02 -3.52 9.42
CA GLY A 79 22.61 -4.66 10.12
C GLY A 79 23.97 -5.05 9.56
N ARG A 80 24.84 -4.10 9.26
CA ARG A 80 26.16 -4.34 8.65
C ARG A 80 27.02 -5.24 9.51
N GLU A 81 27.03 -5.03 10.82
CA GLU A 81 27.79 -5.85 11.77
C GLU A 81 27.12 -7.21 12.01
N LEU A 82 25.76 -7.23 12.00
CA LEU A 82 25.01 -8.45 12.29
C LEU A 82 24.98 -9.42 11.11
N THR A 83 24.79 -8.93 9.89
CA THR A 83 24.55 -9.77 8.71
C THR A 83 25.71 -9.80 7.72
N HIS A 84 26.66 -8.88 7.86
CA HIS A 84 27.78 -8.69 6.93
C HIS A 84 27.35 -8.56 5.46
N GLY A 85 26.12 -8.05 5.23
CA GLY A 85 25.57 -7.88 3.88
C GLY A 85 25.04 -9.17 3.23
N LEU A 86 24.87 -10.26 3.98
CA LEU A 86 24.48 -11.59 3.47
C LEU A 86 22.97 -11.88 3.65
N GLY A 87 22.19 -10.88 4.05
CA GLY A 87 20.75 -11.05 4.28
C GLY A 87 20.40 -11.58 5.68
N ALA A 88 19.11 -11.71 5.96
CA ALA A 88 18.58 -12.13 7.27
C ALA A 88 18.25 -13.64 7.36
N GLY A 89 18.54 -14.45 6.35
CA GLY A 89 18.33 -15.90 6.36
C GLY A 89 16.89 -16.33 6.65
N SER A 90 15.89 -15.61 6.13
CA SER A 90 14.45 -15.84 6.40
C SER A 90 14.05 -15.76 7.87
N ASN A 91 14.85 -15.10 8.71
CA ASN A 91 14.58 -14.92 10.13
C ASN A 91 14.16 -13.46 10.44
N PRO A 92 12.89 -13.19 10.76
CA PRO A 92 12.40 -11.84 11.06
C PRO A 92 13.11 -11.18 12.25
N LYS A 93 13.54 -11.95 13.24
CA LYS A 93 14.28 -11.42 14.42
C LYS A 93 15.62 -10.81 14.02
N ILE A 94 16.31 -11.41 13.03
CA ILE A 94 17.55 -10.85 12.48
C ILE A 94 17.24 -9.57 11.71
N GLY A 95 16.19 -9.53 10.89
CA GLY A 95 15.75 -8.32 10.19
C GLY A 95 15.40 -7.18 11.14
N GLU A 96 14.72 -7.48 12.25
CA GLU A 96 14.38 -6.52 13.31
C GLU A 96 15.65 -5.96 13.97
N GLN A 97 16.57 -6.82 14.38
CA GLN A 97 17.83 -6.40 15.02
C GLN A 97 18.69 -5.57 14.06
N ALA A 98 18.76 -5.94 12.78
CA ALA A 98 19.47 -5.19 11.77
C ALA A 98 18.90 -3.78 11.59
N ALA A 99 17.58 -3.63 11.59
CA ALA A 99 16.95 -2.31 11.52
C ALA A 99 17.20 -1.48 12.78
N LYS A 100 17.19 -2.09 13.98
CA LYS A 100 17.52 -1.43 15.24
C LYS A 100 18.98 -0.98 15.28
N GLU A 101 19.92 -1.78 14.79
CA GLU A 101 21.33 -1.41 14.66
C GLU A 101 21.48 -0.12 13.83
N SER A 102 20.69 0.02 12.77
CA SER A 102 20.76 1.12 11.80
C SER A 102 19.72 2.23 12.08
N GLU A 103 19.08 2.27 13.24
CA GLU A 103 17.97 3.18 13.58
C GLU A 103 18.30 4.65 13.30
N GLN A 104 19.50 5.11 13.64
CA GLN A 104 19.92 6.50 13.46
C GLN A 104 20.01 6.87 11.98
N GLU A 105 20.51 5.97 11.12
CA GLU A 105 20.60 6.17 9.69
C GLU A 105 19.21 6.22 9.05
N ILE A 106 18.33 5.29 9.43
CA ILE A 106 16.93 5.24 8.99
C ILE A 106 16.22 6.54 9.40
N ARG A 107 16.32 6.95 10.68
CA ARG A 107 15.71 8.16 11.19
C ARG A 107 16.18 9.41 10.47
N LYS A 108 17.50 9.52 10.19
CA LYS A 108 18.05 10.63 9.41
C LYS A 108 17.50 10.70 8.00
N LYS A 109 17.27 9.54 7.36
CA LYS A 109 16.69 9.47 6.01
C LYS A 109 15.19 9.74 5.98
N ILE A 110 14.44 9.28 6.97
CA ILE A 110 13.02 9.64 7.11
C ILE A 110 12.90 11.15 7.36
N GLY A 111 13.73 11.71 8.24
CA GLY A 111 13.78 13.16 8.52
C GLY A 111 12.41 13.70 8.93
N GLU A 112 12.12 14.91 8.48
CA GLU A 112 10.82 15.57 8.71
C GLU A 112 9.84 15.25 7.56
N SER A 113 9.33 14.02 7.51
CA SER A 113 8.33 13.61 6.51
C SER A 113 6.92 13.81 7.06
N ASP A 114 5.98 14.18 6.19
CA ASP A 114 4.58 14.33 6.53
C ASP A 114 3.82 13.01 6.30
N LEU A 115 4.24 12.23 5.29
CA LEU A 115 3.69 10.93 4.93
C LEU A 115 4.82 9.95 4.60
N VAL A 116 4.75 8.76 5.18
CA VAL A 116 5.68 7.67 4.91
C VAL A 116 4.91 6.41 4.54
N PHE A 117 5.13 5.93 3.31
CA PHE A 117 4.74 4.60 2.90
C PHE A 117 5.84 3.62 3.21
N ILE A 118 5.46 2.48 3.78
CA ILE A 118 6.39 1.38 4.05
C ILE A 118 5.88 0.15 3.33
N THR A 119 6.68 -0.34 2.40
CA THR A 119 6.32 -1.52 1.61
C THR A 119 7.27 -2.67 1.85
N CYS A 120 6.71 -3.85 2.00
CA CYS A 120 7.48 -5.10 2.09
C CYS A 120 6.64 -6.31 1.67
N GLY A 121 7.31 -7.35 1.18
CA GLY A 121 6.75 -8.68 1.13
C GLY A 121 6.93 -9.36 2.49
N LEU A 122 5.81 -9.69 3.15
CA LEU A 122 5.84 -10.43 4.39
C LEU A 122 6.16 -11.91 4.15
N GLY A 123 6.74 -12.57 5.14
CA GLY A 123 7.14 -13.99 5.07
C GLY A 123 8.64 -14.22 5.00
N GLY A 124 9.42 -13.24 4.53
CA GLY A 124 10.89 -13.27 4.57
C GLY A 124 11.47 -12.84 5.91
N GLY A 125 12.79 -12.72 5.98
CA GLY A 125 13.49 -12.25 7.18
C GLY A 125 13.56 -10.73 7.25
N THR A 126 14.20 -10.10 6.26
CA THR A 126 14.49 -8.67 6.25
C THR A 126 13.22 -7.81 6.25
N GLY A 127 12.35 -7.98 5.25
CA GLY A 127 11.13 -7.17 5.12
C GLY A 127 10.22 -7.31 6.33
N THR A 128 9.92 -8.56 6.72
CA THR A 128 9.05 -8.88 7.86
C THR A 128 9.56 -8.31 9.19
N GLY A 129 10.88 -8.35 9.41
CA GLY A 129 11.48 -7.87 10.66
C GLY A 129 11.75 -6.38 10.69
N SER A 130 12.24 -5.80 9.58
CA SER A 130 12.65 -4.39 9.54
C SER A 130 11.49 -3.43 9.34
N ALA A 131 10.45 -3.79 8.58
CA ALA A 131 9.34 -2.90 8.28
C ALA A 131 8.63 -2.36 9.53
N PRO A 132 8.32 -3.17 10.58
CA PRO A 132 7.75 -2.64 11.83
C PRO A 132 8.67 -1.62 12.54
N VAL A 133 9.98 -1.85 12.51
CA VAL A 133 10.95 -0.91 13.12
C VAL A 133 10.98 0.41 12.35
N VAL A 134 10.99 0.35 11.02
CA VAL A 134 10.94 1.53 10.16
C VAL A 134 9.63 2.29 10.38
N ALA A 135 8.51 1.59 10.52
CA ALA A 135 7.20 2.16 10.82
C ALA A 135 7.18 2.91 12.16
N ASP A 136 7.74 2.31 13.20
CA ASP A 136 7.85 2.93 14.51
C ASP A 136 8.71 4.22 14.47
N ILE A 137 9.82 4.19 13.72
CA ILE A 137 10.65 5.38 13.51
C ILE A 137 9.86 6.47 12.78
N ALA A 138 9.13 6.14 11.71
CA ALA A 138 8.31 7.07 10.95
C ALA A 138 7.20 7.69 11.82
N LYS A 139 6.55 6.88 12.66
CA LYS A 139 5.53 7.36 13.59
C LYS A 139 6.09 8.27 14.67
N ARG A 140 7.28 7.96 15.20
CA ARG A 140 7.97 8.80 16.21
C ARG A 140 8.42 10.16 15.66
N VAL A 141 8.64 10.31 14.37
CA VAL A 141 8.90 11.63 13.76
C VAL A 141 7.61 12.39 13.43
N GLY A 142 6.43 11.82 13.66
CA GLY A 142 5.12 12.46 13.48
C GLY A 142 4.52 12.32 12.09
N ALA A 143 5.11 11.49 11.22
CA ALA A 143 4.57 11.22 9.89
C ALA A 143 3.30 10.36 9.95
N LEU A 144 2.34 10.64 9.08
CA LEU A 144 1.29 9.67 8.75
C LEU A 144 1.95 8.44 8.15
N THR A 145 1.77 7.29 8.79
CA THR A 145 2.50 6.06 8.44
C THR A 145 1.55 5.03 7.84
N ILE A 146 1.75 4.69 6.57
CA ILE A 146 0.92 3.74 5.83
C ILE A 146 1.77 2.54 5.44
N GLY A 147 1.40 1.35 5.93
CA GLY A 147 1.97 0.09 5.48
C GLY A 147 1.25 -0.40 4.23
N VAL A 148 1.99 -0.83 3.21
CA VAL A 148 1.45 -1.52 2.03
C VAL A 148 2.23 -2.81 1.85
N VAL A 149 1.62 -3.93 2.23
CA VAL A 149 2.32 -5.20 2.35
C VAL A 149 1.67 -6.30 1.55
N THR A 150 2.49 -7.23 1.04
CA THR A 150 2.00 -8.43 0.38
C THR A 150 2.14 -9.64 1.29
N LEU A 151 1.14 -10.53 1.28
CA LEU A 151 1.23 -11.84 1.92
C LEU A 151 1.77 -12.87 0.92
N PRO A 152 2.56 -13.85 1.38
CA PRO A 152 3.10 -14.88 0.50
C PRO A 152 2.00 -15.73 -0.11
N PHE A 153 2.31 -16.37 -1.24
CA PHE A 153 1.49 -17.46 -1.75
C PHE A 153 1.55 -18.65 -0.79
N THR A 154 0.43 -19.36 -0.64
CA THR A 154 0.36 -20.57 0.20
C THR A 154 1.40 -21.61 -0.22
N VAL A 155 1.69 -21.72 -1.53
CA VAL A 155 2.70 -22.62 -2.07
C VAL A 155 4.16 -22.29 -1.68
N GLU A 156 4.41 -21.09 -1.13
CA GLU A 156 5.75 -20.70 -0.65
C GLU A 156 6.14 -21.41 0.66
N GLY A 157 5.19 -22.05 1.31
CA GLY A 157 5.40 -22.94 2.45
C GLY A 157 5.06 -22.31 3.80
N GLN A 158 4.77 -23.21 4.76
CA GLN A 158 4.25 -22.87 6.09
C GLN A 158 5.12 -21.86 6.85
N LYS A 159 6.45 -21.97 6.73
CA LYS A 159 7.37 -21.05 7.42
C LYS A 159 7.24 -19.59 6.97
N ARG A 160 6.99 -19.36 5.69
CA ARG A 160 6.71 -17.99 5.18
C ARG A 160 5.38 -17.46 5.67
N ILE A 161 4.38 -18.32 5.75
CA ILE A 161 3.07 -17.99 6.29
C ILE A 161 3.18 -17.57 7.76
N GLU A 162 3.84 -18.36 8.62
CA GLU A 162 4.06 -18.03 10.03
C GLU A 162 4.82 -16.69 10.20
N ASN A 163 5.87 -16.49 9.41
CA ASN A 163 6.61 -15.24 9.42
C ASN A 163 5.72 -14.06 8.98
N SER A 164 4.85 -14.27 7.96
CA SER A 164 3.96 -13.20 7.49
C SER A 164 2.94 -12.79 8.53
N GLN A 165 2.38 -13.73 9.27
CA GLN A 165 1.47 -13.46 10.39
C GLN A 165 2.17 -12.62 11.47
N TYR A 166 3.36 -13.03 11.88
CA TYR A 166 4.16 -12.27 12.84
C TYR A 166 4.41 -10.82 12.39
N GLY A 167 4.74 -10.63 11.11
CA GLY A 167 4.98 -9.29 10.56
C GLY A 167 3.69 -8.48 10.45
N LEU A 168 2.59 -9.12 10.05
CA LEU A 168 1.27 -8.50 9.90
C LEU A 168 0.76 -7.95 11.24
N GLU A 169 0.79 -8.77 12.30
CA GLU A 169 0.41 -8.37 13.66
C GLU A 169 1.19 -7.14 14.11
N ARG A 170 2.51 -7.18 14.01
CA ARG A 170 3.37 -6.06 14.44
C ARG A 170 3.18 -4.80 13.60
N MET A 171 2.98 -4.93 12.29
CA MET A 171 2.69 -3.77 11.44
C MET A 171 1.35 -3.15 11.80
N SER A 172 0.31 -3.97 12.01
CA SER A 172 -1.05 -3.49 12.34
C SER A 172 -1.12 -2.70 13.66
N GLU A 173 -0.25 -3.02 14.62
CA GLU A 173 -0.17 -2.30 15.89
C GLU A 173 0.51 -0.92 15.78
N ILE A 174 1.39 -0.76 14.78
CA ILE A 174 2.26 0.43 14.68
C ILE A 174 1.73 1.45 13.68
N VAL A 175 1.39 1.01 12.46
CA VAL A 175 1.01 1.92 11.37
C VAL A 175 -0.37 2.55 11.60
N ASP A 176 -0.61 3.70 10.99
CA ASP A 176 -1.94 4.34 11.02
C ASP A 176 -2.94 3.58 10.14
N THR A 177 -2.48 3.09 9.01
CA THR A 177 -3.25 2.29 8.06
C THR A 177 -2.37 1.18 7.49
N LEU A 178 -2.89 -0.03 7.43
CA LEU A 178 -2.21 -1.18 6.85
C LEU A 178 -3.00 -1.73 5.67
N ILE A 179 -2.52 -1.49 4.46
CA ILE A 179 -3.07 -2.05 3.22
C ILE A 179 -2.42 -3.42 3.00
N VAL A 180 -3.26 -4.44 2.93
CA VAL A 180 -2.79 -5.83 2.79
C VAL A 180 -3.20 -6.37 1.42
N ILE A 181 -2.25 -6.94 0.70
CA ILE A 181 -2.43 -7.55 -0.62
C ILE A 181 -2.15 -9.05 -0.51
N PRO A 182 -3.17 -9.92 -0.43
CA PRO A 182 -2.97 -11.36 -0.38
C PRO A 182 -2.59 -11.89 -1.77
N ASN A 183 -1.37 -12.43 -1.94
CA ASN A 183 -0.93 -12.92 -3.24
C ASN A 183 -1.78 -14.08 -3.78
N ASP A 184 -2.34 -14.92 -2.91
CA ASP A 184 -3.23 -16.00 -3.34
C ASP A 184 -4.46 -15.51 -4.11
N LYS A 185 -4.96 -14.29 -3.81
CA LYS A 185 -6.06 -13.68 -4.56
C LYS A 185 -5.72 -13.35 -6.01
N LEU A 186 -4.44 -13.22 -6.34
CA LEU A 186 -4.00 -13.07 -7.73
C LEU A 186 -4.24 -14.33 -8.55
N LEU A 187 -4.17 -15.51 -7.91
CA LEU A 187 -4.46 -16.79 -8.56
C LEU A 187 -5.94 -16.93 -8.91
N GLU A 188 -6.84 -16.27 -8.16
CA GLU A 188 -8.26 -16.23 -8.48
C GLU A 188 -8.53 -15.35 -9.72
N ILE A 189 -7.78 -14.26 -9.87
CA ILE A 189 -7.92 -13.33 -11.00
C ILE A 189 -7.31 -13.92 -12.27
N ALA A 190 -6.18 -14.63 -12.15
CA ALA A 190 -5.43 -15.13 -13.28
C ALA A 190 -4.67 -16.43 -12.93
N PRO A 191 -5.38 -17.58 -12.91
CA PRO A 191 -4.82 -18.85 -12.44
C PRO A 191 -3.70 -19.42 -13.33
N ASP A 192 -3.67 -19.05 -14.60
CA ASP A 192 -2.71 -19.58 -15.59
C ASP A 192 -1.43 -18.74 -15.73
N LEU A 193 -1.24 -17.72 -14.87
CA LEU A 193 -0.06 -16.85 -14.95
C LEU A 193 1.22 -17.61 -14.54
N PRO A 194 2.31 -17.46 -15.32
CA PRO A 194 3.63 -17.89 -14.85
C PRO A 194 3.98 -17.22 -13.52
N MET A 195 4.62 -17.95 -12.61
CA MET A 195 4.92 -17.47 -11.26
C MET A 195 5.62 -16.09 -11.23
N HIS A 196 6.61 -15.88 -12.13
CA HIS A 196 7.29 -14.58 -12.21
C HIS A 196 6.35 -13.43 -12.62
N THR A 197 5.32 -13.73 -13.41
CA THR A 197 4.31 -12.75 -13.83
C THR A 197 3.34 -12.46 -12.68
N ALA A 198 2.97 -13.47 -11.90
CA ALA A 198 2.13 -13.29 -10.71
C ALA A 198 2.80 -12.35 -9.69
N PHE A 199 4.10 -12.47 -9.43
CA PHE A 199 4.83 -11.52 -8.59
C PHE A 199 4.86 -10.11 -9.18
N LYS A 200 5.02 -9.96 -10.51
CA LYS A 200 4.95 -8.64 -11.15
C LYS A 200 3.58 -8.00 -11.01
N VAL A 201 2.50 -8.77 -11.09
CA VAL A 201 1.14 -8.27 -10.88
C VAL A 201 0.94 -7.82 -9.42
N ALA A 202 1.47 -8.57 -8.43
CA ALA A 202 1.48 -8.14 -7.04
C ALA A 202 2.20 -6.80 -6.85
N ASP A 203 3.39 -6.66 -7.42
CA ASP A 203 4.17 -5.42 -7.39
C ASP A 203 3.45 -4.27 -8.10
N GLU A 204 2.71 -4.54 -9.17
CA GLU A 204 1.95 -3.53 -9.88
C GLU A 204 0.74 -3.03 -9.07
N ILE A 205 0.02 -3.92 -8.40
CA ILE A 205 -1.09 -3.54 -7.51
C ILE A 205 -0.56 -2.69 -6.36
N LEU A 206 0.54 -3.10 -5.74
CA LEU A 206 1.21 -2.35 -4.69
C LEU A 206 1.66 -0.97 -5.18
N THR A 207 2.29 -0.92 -6.35
CA THR A 207 2.73 0.32 -6.99
C THR A 207 1.56 1.26 -7.30
N ASN A 208 0.48 0.74 -7.87
CA ASN A 208 -0.73 1.51 -8.16
C ASN A 208 -1.39 2.04 -6.89
N SER A 209 -1.34 1.28 -5.79
CA SER A 209 -1.83 1.71 -4.48
C SER A 209 -1.08 2.93 -3.96
N VAL A 210 0.24 2.84 -3.92
CA VAL A 210 1.11 3.94 -3.46
C VAL A 210 1.02 5.13 -4.42
N LYS A 211 1.05 4.87 -5.73
CA LYS A 211 0.93 5.90 -6.77
C LYS A 211 -0.39 6.64 -6.64
N GLY A 212 -1.51 5.92 -6.53
CA GLY A 212 -2.84 6.52 -6.44
C GLY A 212 -2.98 7.48 -5.26
N ILE A 213 -2.49 7.10 -4.08
CA ILE A 213 -2.53 7.96 -2.89
C ILE A 213 -1.55 9.13 -3.02
N THR A 214 -0.32 8.87 -3.50
CA THR A 214 0.71 9.90 -3.66
C THR A 214 0.25 10.98 -4.66
N GLU A 215 -0.30 10.57 -5.79
CA GLU A 215 -0.76 11.48 -6.83
C GLU A 215 -1.96 12.34 -6.37
N LEU A 216 -2.86 11.79 -5.56
CA LEU A 216 -3.95 12.56 -4.95
C LEU A 216 -3.46 13.74 -4.10
N ILE A 217 -2.29 13.60 -3.48
CA ILE A 217 -1.70 14.62 -2.60
C ILE A 217 -0.81 15.60 -3.38
N THR A 218 -0.09 15.10 -4.39
CA THR A 218 1.01 15.85 -5.02
C THR A 218 0.66 16.42 -6.37
N LYS A 219 -0.39 15.92 -7.03
CA LYS A 219 -0.85 16.42 -8.32
C LYS A 219 -2.12 17.25 -8.18
N ALA A 220 -2.16 18.39 -8.86
CA ALA A 220 -3.40 19.12 -9.03
C ALA A 220 -4.38 18.31 -9.90
N GLY A 221 -5.55 18.02 -9.36
CA GLY A 221 -6.63 17.32 -10.04
C GLY A 221 -7.82 18.25 -10.32
N LEU A 222 -8.89 17.71 -10.92
CA LEU A 222 -10.18 18.41 -11.05
C LEU A 222 -10.85 18.59 -9.68
N VAL A 223 -10.72 17.56 -8.82
CA VAL A 223 -11.12 17.60 -7.42
C VAL A 223 -9.86 17.35 -6.60
N ASN A 224 -9.37 18.38 -5.94
CA ASN A 224 -8.19 18.34 -5.10
C ASN A 224 -8.56 17.91 -3.69
N LEU A 225 -7.69 17.07 -3.10
CA LEU A 225 -7.77 16.67 -1.70
C LEU A 225 -6.64 17.33 -0.92
N ASP A 226 -6.99 17.88 0.24
CA ASP A 226 -6.00 18.33 1.19
C ASP A 226 -5.36 17.12 1.91
N PHE A 227 -4.08 17.24 2.24
CA PHE A 227 -3.40 16.22 3.05
C PHE A 227 -4.13 15.96 4.39
N ALA A 228 -4.75 17.00 4.95
CA ALA A 228 -5.55 16.89 6.17
C ALA A 228 -6.76 15.93 6.02
N ASP A 229 -7.40 15.92 4.84
CA ASP A 229 -8.51 15.02 4.55
C ASP A 229 -8.04 13.56 4.49
N ILE A 230 -6.96 13.31 3.75
CA ILE A 230 -6.35 11.97 3.68
C ILE A 230 -5.92 11.51 5.07
N LYS A 231 -5.27 12.39 5.84
CA LYS A 231 -4.90 12.11 7.22
C LYS A 231 -6.11 11.74 8.07
N ALA A 232 -7.23 12.41 7.89
CA ALA A 232 -8.45 12.17 8.68
C ALA A 232 -9.12 10.81 8.40
N VAL A 233 -8.94 10.22 7.19
CA VAL A 233 -9.45 8.88 6.85
C VAL A 233 -8.42 7.81 7.18
N MET A 234 -7.14 8.09 6.95
CA MET A 234 -6.07 7.11 7.09
C MET A 234 -5.49 7.03 8.51
N SER A 235 -5.64 8.07 9.34
CA SER A 235 -5.24 7.98 10.75
C SER A 235 -6.17 7.04 11.50
N ASN A 236 -5.61 6.03 12.15
CA ASN A 236 -6.37 4.96 12.82
C ASN A 236 -7.27 4.16 11.86
N GLY A 237 -6.92 4.12 10.58
CA GLY A 237 -7.63 3.34 9.57
C GLY A 237 -7.55 1.83 9.81
N GLY A 238 -6.56 1.35 10.56
CA GLY A 238 -6.36 -0.06 10.85
C GLY A 238 -6.08 -0.87 9.59
N VAL A 239 -6.55 -2.12 9.55
CA VAL A 239 -6.44 -2.95 8.36
C VAL A 239 -7.36 -2.41 7.28
N SER A 240 -6.80 -2.28 6.09
CA SER A 240 -7.45 -1.68 4.93
C SER A 240 -7.22 -2.54 3.70
N LEU A 241 -8.18 -2.52 2.80
CA LEU A 241 -8.12 -3.25 1.55
C LEU A 241 -8.24 -2.30 0.37
N ILE A 242 -7.78 -2.76 -0.78
CA ILE A 242 -7.77 -1.99 -2.01
C ILE A 242 -8.49 -2.74 -3.12
N GLY A 243 -9.32 -2.00 -3.86
CA GLY A 243 -9.93 -2.46 -5.09
C GLY A 243 -9.56 -1.54 -6.24
N ILE A 244 -9.30 -2.12 -7.39
CA ILE A 244 -8.99 -1.39 -8.63
C ILE A 244 -9.90 -1.91 -9.73
N GLY A 245 -10.55 -1.00 -10.44
CA GLY A 245 -11.35 -1.32 -11.60
C GLY A 245 -11.09 -0.33 -12.73
N GLU A 246 -11.12 -0.81 -13.95
CA GLU A 246 -10.92 -0.02 -15.17
C GLU A 246 -11.91 -0.46 -16.24
N SER A 247 -12.46 0.51 -16.98
CA SER A 247 -13.39 0.24 -18.07
C SER A 247 -13.31 1.31 -19.16
N ASP A 248 -13.51 0.87 -20.39
CA ASP A 248 -13.65 1.66 -21.62
C ASP A 248 -15.02 1.50 -22.29
N SER A 249 -15.97 0.83 -21.59
CA SER A 249 -17.33 0.59 -22.06
C SER A 249 -18.15 1.88 -22.18
N PRO A 250 -19.32 1.86 -22.84
CA PRO A 250 -20.26 2.99 -22.84
C PRO A 250 -20.72 3.43 -21.43
N GLU A 251 -20.75 2.50 -20.46
CA GLU A 251 -21.07 2.76 -19.05
C GLU A 251 -19.81 2.68 -18.17
N ARG A 252 -18.66 3.11 -18.69
CA ARG A 252 -17.32 2.93 -18.12
C ARG A 252 -17.20 3.36 -16.64
N ALA A 253 -17.92 4.39 -16.21
CA ALA A 253 -17.88 4.86 -14.82
C ALA A 253 -18.50 3.83 -13.87
N ARG A 254 -19.69 3.32 -14.21
CA ARG A 254 -20.37 2.28 -13.42
C ARG A 254 -19.58 0.98 -13.43
N ASP A 255 -19.15 0.52 -14.61
CA ASP A 255 -18.40 -0.72 -14.75
C ASP A 255 -17.05 -0.66 -14.00
N ALA A 256 -16.35 0.47 -14.05
CA ALA A 256 -15.08 0.63 -13.36
C ALA A 256 -15.25 0.58 -11.82
N VAL A 257 -16.25 1.28 -11.27
CA VAL A 257 -16.49 1.26 -9.82
C VAL A 257 -17.00 -0.11 -9.35
N GLU A 258 -17.85 -0.76 -10.11
CA GLU A 258 -18.32 -2.12 -9.77
C GLU A 258 -17.16 -3.13 -9.80
N LYS A 259 -16.30 -3.07 -10.83
CA LYS A 259 -15.06 -3.87 -10.87
C LYS A 259 -14.14 -3.59 -9.68
N ALA A 260 -14.03 -2.33 -9.25
CA ALA A 260 -13.22 -1.98 -8.09
C ALA A 260 -13.79 -2.56 -6.79
N ILE A 261 -15.10 -2.44 -6.57
CA ILE A 261 -15.76 -2.93 -5.35
C ILE A 261 -15.80 -4.46 -5.30
N HIS A 262 -16.01 -5.13 -6.44
CA HIS A 262 -16.02 -6.59 -6.54
C HIS A 262 -14.64 -7.19 -6.88
N ASN A 263 -13.58 -6.40 -6.75
CA ASN A 263 -12.23 -6.90 -6.97
C ASN A 263 -11.90 -7.96 -5.90
N PRO A 264 -11.38 -9.15 -6.27
CA PRO A 264 -11.02 -10.19 -5.30
C PRO A 264 -10.07 -9.73 -4.20
N MET A 265 -9.27 -8.67 -4.45
CA MET A 265 -8.41 -8.05 -3.44
C MET A 265 -9.20 -7.30 -2.36
N LEU A 266 -10.44 -6.87 -2.67
CA LEU A 266 -11.36 -6.18 -1.77
C LEU A 266 -12.45 -7.13 -1.22
N ASP A 267 -12.23 -8.44 -1.24
CA ASP A 267 -13.20 -9.47 -0.84
C ASP A 267 -13.58 -9.37 0.65
N VAL A 268 -14.30 -8.31 0.97
CA VAL A 268 -14.86 -8.03 2.31
C VAL A 268 -16.18 -7.29 2.20
N ASP A 269 -16.96 -7.41 3.26
CA ASP A 269 -18.15 -6.58 3.45
C ASP A 269 -17.73 -5.14 3.79
N ILE A 270 -17.92 -4.23 2.83
CA ILE A 270 -17.61 -2.80 2.98
C ILE A 270 -18.71 -2.00 3.68
N THR A 271 -19.84 -2.63 4.02
CA THR A 271 -20.98 -1.96 4.68
C THR A 271 -20.62 -1.44 6.08
N ASN A 272 -19.58 -1.99 6.70
CA ASN A 272 -19.08 -1.57 8.01
C ASN A 272 -17.78 -0.75 7.93
N ALA A 273 -17.40 -0.28 6.74
CA ALA A 273 -16.20 0.54 6.56
C ALA A 273 -16.28 1.86 7.33
N LYS A 274 -15.20 2.23 8.01
CA LYS A 274 -15.10 3.50 8.73
C LYS A 274 -14.77 4.66 7.81
N GLY A 275 -13.98 4.40 6.79
CA GLY A 275 -13.58 5.38 5.81
C GLY A 275 -13.32 4.76 4.45
N VAL A 276 -13.54 5.56 3.41
CA VAL A 276 -13.30 5.17 2.03
C VAL A 276 -12.56 6.29 1.32
N LEU A 277 -11.44 5.96 0.70
CA LEU A 277 -10.72 6.85 -0.19
C LEU A 277 -10.93 6.38 -1.63
N VAL A 278 -11.40 7.29 -2.48
CA VAL A 278 -11.70 7.03 -3.88
C VAL A 278 -10.81 7.90 -4.76
N ASN A 279 -10.05 7.27 -5.65
CA ASN A 279 -9.30 7.97 -6.69
C ASN A 279 -9.87 7.62 -8.06
N ILE A 280 -10.35 8.62 -8.78
CA ILE A 280 -10.92 8.48 -10.12
C ILE A 280 -9.95 9.10 -11.12
N ILE A 281 -9.49 8.31 -12.07
CA ILE A 281 -8.59 8.76 -13.13
C ILE A 281 -9.31 8.52 -14.47
N GLY A 282 -9.54 9.57 -15.22
CA GLY A 282 -10.19 9.49 -16.53
C GLY A 282 -9.44 10.25 -17.61
N GLY A 283 -9.88 10.09 -18.84
CA GLY A 283 -9.41 10.87 -19.98
C GLY A 283 -9.93 12.32 -19.97
N PRO A 284 -9.46 13.17 -20.91
CA PRO A 284 -9.95 14.54 -21.05
C PRO A 284 -11.46 14.66 -21.32
N ASP A 285 -12.07 13.55 -21.73
CA ASP A 285 -13.50 13.39 -22.01
C ASP A 285 -14.34 12.99 -20.80
N MET A 286 -13.72 12.79 -19.62
CA MET A 286 -14.43 12.42 -18.39
C MET A 286 -15.42 13.51 -17.99
N SER A 287 -16.68 13.15 -17.80
CA SER A 287 -17.77 14.05 -17.46
C SER A 287 -18.05 14.13 -15.96
N LEU A 288 -18.71 15.19 -15.53
CA LEU A 288 -19.16 15.33 -14.14
C LEU A 288 -20.20 14.26 -13.77
N ASP A 289 -21.02 13.83 -14.71
CA ASP A 289 -22.03 12.78 -14.50
C ASP A 289 -21.38 11.43 -14.23
N GLU A 290 -20.27 11.12 -14.91
CA GLU A 290 -19.48 9.92 -14.63
C GLU A 290 -18.85 9.93 -13.23
N TYR A 291 -18.29 11.07 -12.81
CA TYR A 291 -17.82 11.25 -11.43
C TYR A 291 -18.93 11.01 -10.41
N LYS A 292 -20.11 11.62 -10.64
CA LYS A 292 -21.28 11.46 -9.79
C LYS A 292 -21.72 10.00 -9.71
N THR A 293 -21.77 9.29 -10.84
CA THR A 293 -22.13 7.86 -10.90
C THR A 293 -21.20 7.00 -10.02
N VAL A 294 -19.88 7.24 -10.09
CA VAL A 294 -18.93 6.52 -9.22
C VAL A 294 -19.23 6.76 -7.74
N MET A 295 -19.49 8.03 -7.37
CA MET A 295 -19.74 8.38 -5.97
C MET A 295 -21.08 7.84 -5.45
N GLU A 296 -22.11 7.80 -6.28
CA GLU A 296 -23.42 7.23 -5.95
C GLU A 296 -23.32 5.73 -5.67
N VAL A 297 -22.63 4.97 -6.57
CA VAL A 297 -22.44 3.53 -6.40
C VAL A 297 -21.68 3.20 -5.11
N ILE A 298 -20.64 3.97 -4.78
CA ILE A 298 -19.90 3.77 -3.52
C ILE A 298 -20.77 4.12 -2.31
N GLY A 299 -21.49 5.26 -2.37
CA GLY A 299 -22.35 5.70 -1.28
C GLY A 299 -23.48 4.73 -0.93
N GLU A 300 -23.99 3.98 -1.92
CA GLU A 300 -25.00 2.92 -1.71
C GLU A 300 -24.44 1.68 -1.01
N LYS A 301 -23.14 1.44 -1.06
CA LYS A 301 -22.48 0.22 -0.56
C LYS A 301 -21.86 0.37 0.84
N VAL A 302 -21.64 1.59 1.31
CA VAL A 302 -20.98 1.87 2.59
C VAL A 302 -21.97 2.37 3.65
N ALA A 303 -21.58 2.33 4.92
CA ALA A 303 -22.41 2.85 6.00
C ALA A 303 -22.70 4.36 5.81
N PRO A 304 -23.91 4.85 6.20
CA PRO A 304 -24.25 6.27 6.06
C PRO A 304 -23.34 7.23 6.85
N ASP A 305 -22.64 6.74 7.86
CA ASP A 305 -21.70 7.46 8.71
C ASP A 305 -20.23 7.25 8.27
N ALA A 306 -19.98 6.46 7.22
CA ALA A 306 -18.64 6.30 6.67
C ALA A 306 -18.11 7.60 6.10
N LYS A 307 -16.85 7.90 6.41
CA LYS A 307 -16.19 9.09 5.84
C LYS A 307 -15.69 8.77 4.43
N ILE A 308 -16.35 9.32 3.41
CA ILE A 308 -15.93 9.15 2.02
C ILE A 308 -15.12 10.37 1.59
N ILE A 309 -13.93 10.13 1.05
CA ILE A 309 -13.06 11.15 0.45
C ILE A 309 -12.74 10.73 -0.97
N SER A 310 -12.91 11.65 -1.91
CA SER A 310 -12.73 11.37 -3.33
C SER A 310 -11.91 12.44 -4.02
N GLY A 311 -11.03 12.00 -4.92
CA GLY A 311 -10.30 12.86 -5.84
C GLY A 311 -10.52 12.43 -7.28
N ALA A 312 -10.44 13.39 -8.20
CA ALA A 312 -10.57 13.14 -9.63
C ALA A 312 -9.41 13.76 -10.40
N GLN A 313 -8.81 13.00 -11.28
CA GLN A 313 -7.65 13.41 -12.08
C GLN A 313 -7.89 13.14 -13.56
N ILE A 314 -7.35 13.99 -14.42
CA ILE A 314 -7.32 13.79 -15.86
C ILE A 314 -5.93 13.31 -16.27
N SER A 315 -5.89 12.22 -17.03
CA SER A 315 -4.67 11.71 -17.62
C SER A 315 -4.88 11.51 -19.14
N ALA A 316 -3.95 12.02 -19.91
CA ALA A 316 -3.99 11.83 -21.37
C ALA A 316 -3.81 10.35 -21.77
N ASP A 317 -3.19 9.54 -20.88
CA ASP A 317 -2.99 8.11 -21.11
C ASP A 317 -4.28 7.29 -20.96
N MET A 318 -5.35 7.90 -20.41
CA MET A 318 -6.65 7.26 -20.16
C MET A 318 -7.66 7.59 -21.26
N ASP A 319 -7.24 7.54 -22.53
CA ASP A 319 -8.14 7.83 -23.67
C ASP A 319 -9.37 6.90 -23.62
N LYS A 320 -10.55 7.52 -23.50
CA LYS A 320 -11.87 6.84 -23.42
C LYS A 320 -12.04 5.83 -22.28
N SER A 321 -11.14 5.76 -21.33
CA SER A 321 -11.25 4.86 -20.18
C SER A 321 -11.36 5.61 -18.86
N ILE A 322 -11.93 4.95 -17.86
CA ILE A 322 -11.97 5.40 -16.47
C ILE A 322 -11.37 4.30 -15.60
N LYS A 323 -10.49 4.71 -14.70
CA LYS A 323 -9.90 3.87 -13.68
C LYS A 323 -10.34 4.36 -12.31
N VAL A 324 -10.88 3.47 -11.50
CA VAL A 324 -11.31 3.75 -10.13
C VAL A 324 -10.45 2.91 -9.19
N LEU A 325 -9.84 3.58 -8.22
CA LEU A 325 -9.13 2.96 -7.11
C LEU A 325 -9.91 3.27 -5.84
N VAL A 326 -10.27 2.25 -5.10
CA VAL A 326 -11.01 2.36 -3.84
C VAL A 326 -10.16 1.77 -2.73
N ILE A 327 -9.92 2.53 -1.66
CA ILE A 327 -9.29 2.03 -0.44
C ILE A 327 -10.32 2.11 0.67
N VAL A 328 -10.59 0.97 1.28
CA VAL A 328 -11.57 0.85 2.36
C VAL A 328 -10.85 0.61 3.66
N THR A 329 -11.05 1.48 4.65
CA THR A 329 -10.37 1.45 5.94
C THR A 329 -11.28 0.94 7.07
N GLY A 330 -10.67 0.31 8.07
CA GLY A 330 -11.39 -0.16 9.26
C GLY A 330 -12.24 -1.38 9.02
N VAL A 331 -11.93 -2.16 7.99
CA VAL A 331 -12.63 -3.42 7.68
C VAL A 331 -12.11 -4.58 8.52
N LYS A 332 -13.00 -5.50 8.86
CA LYS A 332 -12.65 -6.79 9.46
C LYS A 332 -12.66 -7.83 8.35
N SER A 333 -11.47 -8.26 7.93
CA SER A 333 -11.35 -9.36 6.99
C SER A 333 -11.06 -10.64 7.76
N SER A 334 -11.94 -11.61 7.65
CA SER A 334 -11.71 -12.97 8.17
C SER A 334 -10.52 -13.65 7.50
N GLN A 335 -10.17 -13.24 6.28
CA GLN A 335 -9.02 -13.77 5.54
C GLN A 335 -7.68 -13.18 6.00
N ILE A 336 -7.69 -11.97 6.54
CA ILE A 336 -6.50 -11.30 7.07
C ILE A 336 -6.38 -11.54 8.58
N LEU A 337 -7.51 -11.52 9.31
CA LEU A 337 -7.58 -11.72 10.75
C LEU A 337 -7.97 -13.16 11.13
N GLY A 338 -8.61 -13.92 10.25
CA GLY A 338 -9.05 -15.29 10.48
C GLY A 338 -7.96 -16.35 10.40
N TRP A 339 -6.73 -15.94 10.13
CA TRP A 339 -5.53 -16.71 10.47
C TRP A 339 -5.19 -16.57 11.96
N SER A 340 -5.99 -15.81 12.72
CA SER A 340 -5.93 -15.82 14.16
C SER A 340 -6.51 -17.12 14.70
N THR A 341 -5.62 -18.06 15.02
CA THR A 341 -5.73 -18.96 16.18
C THR A 341 -7.03 -19.72 16.43
N ASP A 342 -7.81 -20.08 15.42
CA ASP A 342 -8.64 -21.27 15.51
C ASP A 342 -7.89 -22.50 14.99
N PHE A 343 -6.61 -22.62 15.35
CA PHE A 343 -6.09 -23.94 15.61
C PHE A 343 -6.81 -24.38 16.90
N PRO A 344 -7.54 -25.50 16.87
CA PRO A 344 -8.13 -26.02 18.08
C PRO A 344 -7.04 -26.05 19.13
N SER A 345 -7.29 -25.48 20.29
CA SER A 345 -6.38 -25.47 21.42
C SER A 345 -6.01 -26.89 21.88
N ASP A 346 -6.61 -27.87 21.25
CA ASP A 346 -6.35 -29.29 21.39
C ASP A 346 -6.58 -30.04 20.04
N PRO A 347 -5.56 -30.09 19.14
CA PRO A 347 -5.67 -30.87 17.92
C PRO A 347 -5.86 -32.38 18.16
N LYS A 348 -5.45 -32.88 19.33
CA LYS A 348 -5.69 -34.26 19.73
C LYS A 348 -7.17 -34.51 20.06
N GLY A 349 -7.80 -33.64 20.82
CA GLY A 349 -9.18 -33.77 21.22
C GLY A 349 -10.19 -33.63 20.07
N GLU A 350 -9.85 -32.92 19.01
CA GLU A 350 -10.68 -32.85 17.80
C GLU A 350 -10.51 -34.08 16.92
N LEU A 351 -9.29 -34.60 16.77
CA LEU A 351 -9.02 -35.85 16.07
C LEU A 351 -9.64 -37.04 16.80
N GLU A 352 -9.64 -37.06 18.14
CA GLU A 352 -10.31 -38.05 18.99
C GLU A 352 -11.83 -38.04 18.76
N ARG A 353 -12.44 -36.86 18.63
CA ARG A 353 -13.87 -36.74 18.34
C ARG A 353 -14.25 -37.12 16.91
N GLU A 354 -13.42 -36.74 15.91
CA GLU A 354 -13.71 -37.13 14.51
C GLU A 354 -13.44 -38.59 14.23
N LEU A 355 -12.43 -39.20 14.85
CA LEU A 355 -12.04 -40.59 14.63
C LEU A 355 -12.68 -41.56 15.63
N GLY A 356 -13.26 -41.04 16.72
CA GLY A 356 -13.83 -41.89 17.78
C GLY A 356 -12.78 -42.75 18.51
N ILE A 357 -11.54 -42.25 18.59
CA ILE A 357 -10.39 -42.96 19.16
C ILE A 357 -9.80 -42.13 20.30
N ASP A 358 -9.69 -42.67 21.50
CA ASP A 358 -8.96 -42.08 22.61
C ASP A 358 -7.46 -42.35 22.49
N PHE A 359 -6.68 -41.30 22.28
CA PHE A 359 -5.20 -41.42 22.35
C PHE A 359 -4.74 -41.49 23.81
N VAL A 360 -4.42 -42.68 24.26
CA VAL A 360 -3.91 -42.90 25.62
C VAL A 360 -2.57 -42.17 25.75
N SER A 361 -2.49 -41.19 26.64
CA SER A 361 -1.23 -40.57 27.01
C SER A 361 -0.41 -41.55 27.83
N GLU A 362 0.69 -42.08 27.27
CA GLU A 362 1.71 -42.76 28.08
C GLU A 362 2.28 -41.75 29.10
N LYS A 363 2.28 -42.20 30.35
CA LYS A 363 2.84 -41.46 31.50
C LYS A 363 4.37 -41.52 31.50
#